data_f5861db9d5b704accd832e70ec65c0ce
#
_entry.id   f5861db9d5b704accd832e70ec65c0ce
#
_cell.length_a   1.000
_cell.length_b   1.000
_cell.length_c   1.000
_cell.angle_alpha   90.00
_cell.angle_beta   90.00
_cell.angle_gamma   90.00
#
_symmetry.space_group_name_H-M   'P 1'
#
loop_
_entity.id
_entity.type
_entity.pdbx_description
1 polymer ?
#
loop_
_entity_poly.entity_id
_entity_poly.type
_entity_poly.pdbx_seq_one_letter_code
_entity_poly.pdbx_strand_id
1 'polypeptide(L)'
;MTKDRPRYTGMHKHIDKEGGYAIWVPKGWREIPMTGDHHGVIFTPHADRIDTSFAAEKRQLPFSVSDEDFDVLREGFEQGLQSLPEVEIESQDERITKTFKILEARCTFVEDGVRRKRWVRNAYWGEGQLILIAQGATEEEFAYYEGMFYNTMMTLEVN
;
A
#
# COMPACT_ATOMS: atom_id res chain seq x y z
N MET A 1 -23.24 0.32 11.91
CA MET A 1 -24.16 0.30 10.75
C MET A 1 -23.36 0.29 9.47
N THR A 2 -23.73 -0.59 8.58
CA THR A 2 -23.05 -0.76 7.31
C THR A 2 -23.73 0.01 6.17
N LYS A 3 -24.79 0.74 6.46
CA LYS A 3 -25.60 1.46 5.46
C LYS A 3 -24.79 2.41 4.58
N ASP A 4 -23.80 3.08 5.18
CA ASP A 4 -23.05 4.12 4.51
C ASP A 4 -21.79 3.60 3.83
N ARG A 5 -21.56 2.29 3.91
CA ARG A 5 -20.39 1.68 3.26
C ARG A 5 -20.68 1.41 1.80
N PRO A 6 -19.78 1.83 0.89
CA PRO A 6 -19.99 1.60 -0.53
C PRO A 6 -19.98 0.11 -0.85
N ARG A 7 -20.84 -0.27 -1.80
CA ARG A 7 -20.87 -1.65 -2.27
C ARG A 7 -19.69 -1.88 -3.22
N TYR A 8 -19.17 -3.10 -3.20
CA TYR A 8 -18.20 -3.52 -4.18
C TYR A 8 -18.91 -3.68 -5.54
N THR A 9 -18.53 -2.87 -6.49
CA THR A 9 -19.17 -2.83 -7.83
C THR A 9 -18.22 -3.24 -8.95
N GLY A 10 -17.09 -3.83 -8.60
CA GLY A 10 -16.09 -4.25 -9.55
C GLY A 10 -14.81 -3.41 -9.44
N MET A 11 -13.90 -3.67 -10.36
CA MET A 11 -12.58 -3.05 -10.37
C MET A 11 -12.34 -2.35 -11.71
N HIS A 12 -11.46 -1.35 -11.71
CA HIS A 12 -10.94 -0.77 -12.94
C HIS A 12 -9.41 -0.70 -12.86
N LYS A 13 -8.77 -0.66 -14.01
CA LYS A 13 -7.31 -0.68 -14.08
C LYS A 13 -6.74 0.72 -13.99
N HIS A 14 -5.86 0.93 -13.03
CA HIS A 14 -5.07 2.15 -12.90
C HIS A 14 -3.70 1.89 -13.49
N ILE A 15 -3.36 2.60 -14.55
CA ILE A 15 -2.07 2.44 -15.25
C ILE A 15 -1.23 3.68 -15.00
N ASP A 16 -0.04 3.51 -14.43
CA ASP A 16 0.93 4.58 -14.28
C ASP A 16 2.08 4.31 -15.26
N LYS A 17 2.03 4.95 -16.40
CA LYS A 17 3.04 4.76 -17.46
C LYS A 17 4.40 5.26 -17.03
N GLU A 18 4.44 6.38 -16.33
CA GLU A 18 5.67 6.98 -15.84
C GLU A 18 6.29 6.13 -14.74
N GLY A 19 5.48 5.62 -13.83
CA GLY A 19 5.95 4.76 -12.75
C GLY A 19 6.24 3.33 -13.18
N GLY A 20 5.75 2.91 -14.34
CA GLY A 20 6.01 1.59 -14.87
C GLY A 20 5.23 0.47 -14.18
N TYR A 21 4.02 0.75 -13.74
CA TYR A 21 3.19 -0.26 -13.07
C TYR A 21 1.70 -0.05 -13.36
N ALA A 22 0.93 -1.07 -13.07
CA ALA A 22 -0.53 -1.00 -13.10
C ALA A 22 -1.10 -1.83 -11.95
N ILE A 23 -2.23 -1.39 -11.43
CA ILE A 23 -3.00 -2.09 -10.40
C ILE A 23 -4.48 -1.96 -10.72
N TRP A 24 -5.27 -2.91 -10.24
CA TRP A 24 -6.73 -2.80 -10.34
C TRP A 24 -7.26 -2.28 -9.00
N VAL A 25 -8.12 -1.27 -9.07
CA VAL A 25 -8.68 -0.60 -7.90
C VAL A 25 -10.20 -0.65 -7.93
N PRO A 26 -10.88 -0.61 -6.78
CA PRO A 26 -12.35 -0.66 -6.77
C PRO A 26 -12.96 0.52 -7.50
N LYS A 27 -13.99 0.24 -8.30
CA LYS A 27 -14.74 1.28 -8.99
C LYS A 27 -15.42 2.20 -7.98
N GLY A 28 -15.47 3.49 -8.30
CA GLY A 28 -16.17 4.46 -7.48
C GLY A 28 -15.35 5.02 -6.31
N TRP A 29 -14.16 4.49 -6.06
CA TRP A 29 -13.29 5.08 -5.05
C TRP A 29 -12.73 6.40 -5.57
N ARG A 30 -12.67 7.39 -4.67
CA ARG A 30 -12.15 8.71 -5.00
C ARG A 30 -10.64 8.64 -5.17
N GLU A 31 -10.13 9.23 -6.25
CA GLU A 31 -8.72 9.21 -6.59
C GLU A 31 -8.10 10.57 -6.29
N ILE A 32 -7.04 10.58 -5.48
CA ILE A 32 -6.37 11.80 -5.06
C ILE A 32 -4.89 11.69 -5.43
N PRO A 33 -4.42 12.46 -6.43
CA PRO A 33 -3.00 12.47 -6.77
C PRO A 33 -2.17 13.01 -5.61
N MET A 34 -1.01 12.42 -5.37
CA MET A 34 -0.04 12.96 -4.41
C MET A 34 0.60 14.22 -4.98
N THR A 35 1.05 15.10 -4.11
CA THR A 35 1.60 16.40 -4.49
C THR A 35 3.07 16.52 -4.09
N GLY A 36 3.73 17.60 -4.56
CA GLY A 36 5.12 17.86 -4.26
C GLY A 36 6.04 16.87 -4.96
N ASP A 37 7.03 16.37 -4.23
CA ASP A 37 8.02 15.43 -4.75
C ASP A 37 7.51 13.98 -4.75
N HIS A 38 6.25 13.78 -4.37
CA HIS A 38 5.68 12.44 -4.32
C HIS A 38 4.98 12.10 -5.63
N HIS A 39 5.38 10.98 -6.22
CA HIS A 39 4.74 10.45 -7.43
C HIS A 39 3.83 9.29 -7.02
N GLY A 40 2.55 9.55 -6.89
CA GLY A 40 1.63 8.53 -6.45
C GLY A 40 0.18 8.98 -6.38
N VAL A 41 -0.64 8.11 -5.83
CA VAL A 41 -2.09 8.31 -5.79
C VAL A 41 -2.67 7.64 -4.55
N ILE A 42 -3.73 8.23 -4.02
CA ILE A 42 -4.50 7.68 -2.90
C ILE A 42 -5.92 7.40 -3.40
N PHE A 43 -6.42 6.20 -3.14
CA PHE A 43 -7.80 5.82 -3.43
C PHE A 43 -8.55 5.63 -2.12
N THR A 44 -9.72 6.22 -1.99
CA THR A 44 -10.52 6.10 -0.77
C THR A 44 -12.00 5.91 -1.09
N PRO A 45 -12.71 5.06 -0.31
CA PRO A 45 -14.14 4.88 -0.50
C PRO A 45 -14.96 6.05 0.07
N HIS A 46 -14.35 6.93 0.85
CA HIS A 46 -15.05 8.01 1.54
C HIS A 46 -14.90 9.35 0.82
N ALA A 47 -15.96 10.16 0.87
CA ALA A 47 -15.98 11.45 0.18
C ALA A 47 -15.20 12.53 0.93
N ASP A 48 -15.02 12.40 2.23
CA ASP A 48 -14.56 13.46 3.11
C ASP A 48 -13.35 13.11 3.98
N ARG A 49 -12.82 11.89 3.87
CA ARG A 49 -11.65 11.48 4.68
C ARG A 49 -10.82 10.44 3.92
N ILE A 50 -9.56 10.30 4.35
CA ILE A 50 -8.61 9.37 3.72
C ILE A 50 -7.97 8.40 4.72
N ASP A 51 -8.50 8.31 5.94
CA ASP A 51 -7.97 7.41 6.96
C ASP A 51 -8.27 5.94 6.66
N THR A 52 -9.22 5.67 5.75
CA THR A 52 -9.35 4.37 5.09
C THR A 52 -9.02 4.59 3.62
N SER A 53 -7.97 3.93 3.14
CA SER A 53 -7.47 4.20 1.80
C SER A 53 -6.54 3.10 1.30
N PHE A 54 -6.29 3.14 0.00
CA PHE A 54 -5.22 2.40 -0.64
C PHE A 54 -4.32 3.42 -1.34
N ALA A 55 -3.03 3.44 -0.99
CA ALA A 55 -2.07 4.37 -1.56
C ALA A 55 -1.01 3.63 -2.36
N ALA A 56 -0.59 4.22 -3.45
CA ALA A 56 0.52 3.73 -4.28
C ALA A 56 1.47 4.88 -4.54
N GLU A 57 2.73 4.71 -4.14
CA GLU A 57 3.75 5.73 -4.35
C GLU A 57 4.99 5.11 -4.99
N LYS A 58 5.40 5.66 -6.15
CA LYS A 58 6.60 5.21 -6.85
C LYS A 58 7.78 6.11 -6.49
N ARG A 59 8.91 5.49 -6.15
CA ARG A 59 10.15 6.21 -5.84
C ARG A 59 11.29 5.70 -6.71
N GLN A 60 12.19 6.61 -7.07
CA GLN A 60 13.43 6.28 -7.76
C GLN A 60 14.51 6.06 -6.72
N LEU A 61 15.22 4.93 -6.83
CA LEU A 61 16.35 4.63 -5.97
C LEU A 61 17.64 5.01 -6.69
N PRO A 62 18.73 5.33 -5.95
CA PRO A 62 20.00 5.68 -6.56
C PRO A 62 20.81 4.47 -7.05
N PHE A 63 20.22 3.27 -6.99
CA PHE A 63 20.89 2.03 -7.39
C PHE A 63 19.86 1.03 -7.90
N SER A 64 20.33 0.07 -8.69
CA SER A 64 19.49 -1.05 -9.13
C SER A 64 19.49 -2.11 -8.03
N VAL A 65 18.30 -2.52 -7.59
CA VAL A 65 18.16 -3.44 -6.47
C VAL A 65 18.62 -4.84 -6.84
N SER A 66 19.58 -5.37 -6.06
CA SER A 66 20.06 -6.74 -6.19
C SER A 66 19.80 -7.50 -4.90
N ASP A 67 20.09 -8.80 -4.91
CA ASP A 67 19.91 -9.62 -3.71
C ASP A 67 20.81 -9.15 -2.55
N GLU A 68 21.97 -8.55 -2.87
CA GLU A 68 22.88 -8.03 -1.86
C GLU A 68 22.30 -6.83 -1.10
N ASP A 69 21.40 -6.07 -1.73
CA ASP A 69 20.80 -4.88 -1.12
C ASP A 69 19.66 -5.24 -0.17
N PHE A 70 19.18 -6.47 -0.22
CA PHE A 70 17.94 -6.84 0.45
C PHE A 70 18.02 -6.71 1.98
N ASP A 71 19.18 -6.98 2.58
CA ASP A 71 19.36 -6.83 4.03
C ASP A 71 19.18 -5.38 4.46
N VAL A 72 19.76 -4.43 3.69
CA VAL A 72 19.64 -3.00 3.96
C VAL A 72 18.19 -2.54 3.77
N LEU A 73 17.54 -3.01 2.72
CA LEU A 73 16.15 -2.66 2.44
C LEU A 73 15.22 -3.21 3.54
N ARG A 74 15.47 -4.42 3.99
CA ARG A 74 14.70 -5.03 5.08
C ARG A 74 14.84 -4.25 6.37
N GLU A 75 16.07 -3.84 6.70
CA GLU A 75 16.33 -3.04 7.89
C GLU A 75 15.59 -1.71 7.83
N GLY A 76 15.65 -1.01 6.70
CA GLY A 76 14.95 0.25 6.52
C GLY A 76 13.43 0.09 6.61
N PHE A 77 12.91 -0.99 6.03
CA PHE A 77 11.47 -1.31 6.08
C PHE A 77 11.03 -1.53 7.54
N GLU A 78 11.81 -2.30 8.30
CA GLU A 78 11.51 -2.58 9.70
C GLU A 78 11.59 -1.31 10.55
N GLN A 79 12.60 -0.47 10.33
CA GLN A 79 12.70 0.82 11.02
C GLN A 79 11.48 1.69 10.76
N GLY A 80 11.00 1.71 9.52
CA GLY A 80 9.79 2.44 9.16
C GLY A 80 8.57 1.95 9.93
N LEU A 81 8.41 0.63 10.06
CA LEU A 81 7.32 0.06 10.83
C LEU A 81 7.43 0.45 12.31
N GLN A 82 8.62 0.32 12.88
CA GLN A 82 8.83 0.63 14.29
C GLN A 82 8.65 2.10 14.62
N SER A 83 8.71 2.98 13.62
CA SER A 83 8.49 4.41 13.82
C SER A 83 7.02 4.78 14.00
N LEU A 84 6.10 3.87 13.68
CA LEU A 84 4.67 4.13 13.86
C LEU A 84 4.32 4.11 15.36
N PRO A 85 3.48 5.08 15.81
CA PRO A 85 3.13 5.17 17.24
C PRO A 85 2.43 3.92 17.74
N GLU A 86 2.91 3.37 18.85
CA GLU A 86 2.34 2.18 19.50
C GLU A 86 2.09 1.03 18.54
N VAL A 87 3.04 0.80 17.65
CA VAL A 87 2.90 -0.22 16.61
C VAL A 87 2.90 -1.63 17.21
N GLU A 88 2.00 -2.45 16.67
CA GLU A 88 1.99 -3.89 16.92
C GLU A 88 2.05 -4.58 15.57
N ILE A 89 3.14 -5.31 15.31
CA ILE A 89 3.35 -5.99 14.05
C ILE A 89 2.69 -7.36 14.11
N GLU A 90 1.74 -7.62 13.21
CA GLU A 90 1.01 -8.89 13.16
C GLU A 90 1.74 -9.93 12.32
N SER A 91 2.35 -9.49 11.22
CA SER A 91 3.08 -10.38 10.32
C SER A 91 4.09 -9.60 9.49
N GLN A 92 5.16 -10.29 9.11
CA GLN A 92 6.15 -9.78 8.16
C GLN A 92 6.51 -10.91 7.21
N ASP A 93 6.56 -10.62 5.92
CA ASP A 93 6.89 -11.59 4.89
C ASP A 93 7.78 -10.98 3.82
N GLU A 94 8.51 -11.85 3.13
CA GLU A 94 9.32 -11.49 1.98
C GLU A 94 8.95 -12.40 0.83
N ARG A 95 9.01 -11.86 -0.38
CA ARG A 95 8.76 -12.66 -1.57
C ARG A 95 9.73 -12.22 -2.66
N ILE A 96 10.43 -13.17 -3.23
CA ILE A 96 11.35 -12.93 -4.35
C ILE A 96 10.81 -13.66 -5.56
N THR A 97 10.51 -12.91 -6.61
CA THR A 97 10.07 -13.48 -7.89
C THR A 97 11.08 -13.11 -8.96
N LYS A 98 10.88 -13.63 -10.17
CA LYS A 98 11.73 -13.29 -11.31
C LYS A 98 11.56 -11.82 -11.72
N THR A 99 10.39 -11.26 -11.46
CA THR A 99 10.05 -9.91 -11.91
C THR A 99 10.38 -8.85 -10.87
N PHE A 100 10.09 -9.12 -9.60
CA PHE A 100 10.30 -8.14 -8.54
C PHE A 100 10.47 -8.81 -7.17
N LYS A 101 10.97 -8.01 -6.23
CA LYS A 101 11.14 -8.40 -4.83
C LYS A 101 10.12 -7.65 -3.99
N ILE A 102 9.56 -8.30 -2.97
CA ILE A 102 8.55 -7.69 -2.11
C ILE A 102 8.94 -7.87 -0.64
N LEU A 103 8.82 -6.78 0.11
CA LEU A 103 8.81 -6.79 1.57
C LEU A 103 7.40 -6.38 1.99
N GLU A 104 6.76 -7.13 2.88
CA GLU A 104 5.42 -6.79 3.32
C GLU A 104 5.22 -7.03 4.81
N ALA A 105 4.28 -6.30 5.38
CA ALA A 105 3.91 -6.45 6.79
C ALA A 105 2.47 -6.02 7.00
N ARG A 106 1.85 -6.61 8.01
CA ARG A 106 0.57 -6.16 8.54
C ARG A 106 0.79 -5.71 9.97
N CYS A 107 0.25 -4.56 10.33
CA CYS A 107 0.42 -4.00 11.65
C CYS A 107 -0.76 -3.15 12.06
N THR A 108 -0.84 -2.86 13.35
CA THR A 108 -1.74 -1.84 13.88
C THR A 108 -0.90 -0.78 14.55
N PHE A 109 -1.41 0.43 14.59
CA PHE A 109 -0.74 1.57 15.23
C PHE A 109 -1.79 2.58 15.67
N VAL A 110 -1.38 3.55 16.50
CA VAL A 110 -2.32 4.56 17.00
C VAL A 110 -2.05 5.89 16.32
N GLU A 111 -3.11 6.49 15.80
CA GLU A 111 -3.08 7.82 15.20
C GLU A 111 -4.35 8.56 15.62
N ASP A 112 -4.17 9.79 16.12
CA ASP A 112 -5.30 10.60 16.62
C ASP A 112 -6.13 9.87 17.68
N GLY A 113 -5.47 9.07 18.52
CA GLY A 113 -6.13 8.32 19.58
C GLY A 113 -6.90 7.08 19.11
N VAL A 114 -6.77 6.73 17.86
CA VAL A 114 -7.49 5.59 17.27
C VAL A 114 -6.49 4.54 16.79
N ARG A 115 -6.75 3.27 17.10
CA ARG A 115 -5.92 2.17 16.59
C ARG A 115 -6.35 1.84 15.17
N ARG A 116 -5.44 2.04 14.24
CA ARG A 116 -5.65 1.79 12.82
C ARG A 116 -4.94 0.52 12.40
N LYS A 117 -5.39 -0.10 11.31
CA LYS A 117 -4.75 -1.28 10.76
C LYS A 117 -4.20 -0.97 9.36
N ARG A 118 -2.98 -1.48 9.09
CA ARG A 118 -2.28 -1.22 7.84
C ARG A 118 -1.64 -2.50 7.31
N TRP A 119 -1.73 -2.67 5.99
CA TRP A 119 -1.00 -3.68 5.24
C TRP A 119 -0.14 -2.94 4.24
N VAL A 120 1.18 -3.04 4.40
CA VAL A 120 2.13 -2.35 3.53
C VAL A 120 2.95 -3.37 2.75
N ARG A 121 3.15 -3.09 1.46
CA ARG A 121 4.00 -3.88 0.58
C ARG A 121 4.93 -2.95 -0.16
N ASN A 122 6.23 -3.20 -0.07
CA ASN A 122 7.23 -2.49 -0.85
C ASN A 122 7.72 -3.43 -1.95
N ALA A 123 7.47 -3.06 -3.20
CA ALA A 123 7.92 -3.83 -4.35
C ALA A 123 9.11 -3.13 -4.99
N TYR A 124 10.12 -3.90 -5.37
CA TYR A 124 11.36 -3.40 -5.94
C TYR A 124 11.64 -4.08 -7.27
N TRP A 125 11.88 -3.29 -8.31
CA TRP A 125 12.36 -3.81 -9.60
C TRP A 125 13.20 -2.72 -10.28
N GLY A 126 14.31 -3.13 -10.89
CA GLY A 126 15.25 -2.17 -11.48
C GLY A 126 15.73 -1.19 -10.44
N GLU A 127 15.63 0.09 -10.73
CA GLU A 127 15.97 1.18 -9.81
C GLU A 127 14.74 1.76 -9.12
N GLY A 128 13.63 1.05 -9.17
CA GLY A 128 12.37 1.55 -8.65
C GLY A 128 11.90 0.88 -7.37
N GLN A 129 11.14 1.64 -6.59
CA GLN A 129 10.44 1.16 -5.41
C GLN A 129 8.99 1.61 -5.53
N LEU A 130 8.06 0.67 -5.39
CA LEU A 130 6.64 0.99 -5.34
C LEU A 130 6.14 0.64 -3.93
N ILE A 131 5.64 1.64 -3.23
CA ILE A 131 5.08 1.49 -1.89
C ILE A 131 3.57 1.39 -2.03
N LEU A 132 3.01 0.26 -1.61
CA LEU A 132 1.57 0.03 -1.61
C LEU A 132 1.10 -0.07 -0.16
N ILE A 133 0.14 0.77 0.22
CA ILE A 133 -0.38 0.80 1.59
C ILE A 133 -1.90 0.70 1.56
N ALA A 134 -2.43 -0.38 2.16
CA ALA A 134 -3.85 -0.52 2.43
C ALA A 134 -4.07 -0.19 3.90
N GLN A 135 -4.99 0.71 4.22
CA GLN A 135 -5.22 1.13 5.59
C GLN A 135 -6.71 1.23 5.89
N GLY A 136 -7.10 0.70 7.03
CA GLY A 136 -8.41 0.94 7.61
C GLY A 136 -8.32 1.94 8.76
N ALA A 137 -9.25 2.87 8.82
CA ALA A 137 -9.35 3.84 9.91
C ALA A 137 -9.42 3.15 11.27
N THR A 138 -10.02 1.96 11.29
CA THR A 138 -10.09 1.06 12.44
C THR A 138 -9.83 -0.37 11.96
N GLU A 139 -9.61 -1.29 12.90
CA GLU A 139 -9.45 -2.70 12.55
C GLU A 139 -10.74 -3.27 11.93
N GLU A 140 -11.89 -2.82 12.40
CA GLU A 140 -13.18 -3.23 11.85
C GLU A 140 -13.34 -2.76 10.41
N GLU A 141 -13.01 -1.52 10.13
CA GLU A 141 -13.12 -0.98 8.78
C GLU A 141 -12.13 -1.65 7.82
N PHE A 142 -10.92 -1.95 8.29
CA PHE A 142 -9.96 -2.72 7.49
C PHE A 142 -10.54 -4.10 7.13
N ALA A 143 -11.14 -4.78 8.10
CA ALA A 143 -11.74 -6.09 7.86
C ALA A 143 -12.85 -6.03 6.82
N TYR A 144 -13.62 -4.96 6.82
CA TYR A 144 -14.68 -4.78 5.82
C TYR A 144 -14.13 -4.65 4.40
N TYR A 145 -13.04 -3.91 4.21
CA TYR A 145 -12.46 -3.67 2.90
C TYR A 145 -11.34 -4.66 2.53
N GLU A 146 -11.04 -5.60 3.39
CA GLU A 146 -9.87 -6.48 3.20
C GLU A 146 -9.87 -7.21 1.85
N GLY A 147 -11.03 -7.69 1.40
CA GLY A 147 -11.13 -8.36 0.10
C GLY A 147 -10.75 -7.45 -1.06
N MET A 148 -11.16 -6.19 -0.99
CA MET A 148 -10.82 -5.19 -2.00
C MET A 148 -9.33 -4.86 -1.96
N PHE A 149 -8.78 -4.66 -0.77
CA PHE A 149 -7.35 -4.42 -0.58
C PHE A 149 -6.52 -5.59 -1.14
N TYR A 150 -6.94 -6.81 -0.82
CA TYR A 150 -6.28 -8.01 -1.31
C TYR A 150 -6.26 -8.05 -2.84
N ASN A 151 -7.40 -7.81 -3.47
CA ASN A 151 -7.47 -7.81 -4.93
C ASN A 151 -6.54 -6.78 -5.53
N THR A 152 -6.51 -5.57 -4.99
CA THR A 152 -5.63 -4.52 -5.49
C THR A 152 -4.16 -4.90 -5.32
N MET A 153 -3.79 -5.42 -4.15
CA MET A 153 -2.42 -5.86 -3.88
C MET A 153 -1.96 -6.97 -4.84
N MET A 154 -2.85 -7.93 -5.14
CA MET A 154 -2.49 -9.10 -5.95
C MET A 154 -2.52 -8.85 -7.45
N THR A 155 -3.03 -7.70 -7.89
CA THR A 155 -3.13 -7.39 -9.33
C THR A 155 -1.97 -6.57 -9.86
N LEU A 156 -0.95 -6.31 -9.04
CA LEU A 156 0.21 -5.53 -9.46
C LEU A 156 0.89 -6.13 -10.70
N GLU A 157 1.02 -5.29 -11.73
CA GLU A 157 1.77 -5.60 -12.95
C GLU A 157 2.88 -4.57 -13.07
N VAL A 158 4.09 -5.00 -13.39
CA VAL A 158 5.24 -4.10 -13.56
C VAL A 158 5.81 -4.23 -14.97
N ASN A 159 6.37 -3.13 -15.47
CA ASN A 159 6.98 -3.07 -16.80
C ASN A 159 8.49 -3.01 -16.73
#